data_fcc8e96a7affb5b0ccee7e1f501f40b0
#
_entry.id   fcc8e96a7affb5b0ccee7e1f501f40b0
#
_cell.length_a   1.000
_cell.length_b   1.000
_cell.length_c   1.000
_cell.angle_alpha   90.00
_cell.angle_beta   90.00
_cell.angle_gamma   90.00
#
_symmetry.space_group_name_H-M   'P 1'
#
loop_
_entity.id
_entity.type
_entity.pdbx_description
1 polymer ?
#
loop_
_entity_poly.entity_id
_entity_poly.type
_entity_poly.pdbx_seq_one_letter_code
_entity_poly.pdbx_strand_id
1 'polypeptide(L)'
;MAYGRRVQALIEYLQEGEAELGEPLASKAHYSRFHAHRVFQRATGETPGEFRRRLLLEKAAYQLTRSEKSVTDIAFDMGFEAVESFTRAFRKAFKISPSHFRRFGTPSFYLPSPNGIHYQPPGRKGELNMDLLDLLLEHDKWLMRRMLERAKTLSDEQLDTPNEKYQPAPFTETQHTLREMFHQHVFGKENWVASIKNQQAPDNLDKTLNGLIERHEKVTNNFLAIAREIRDESKGQAVFVDALCVPPETFSFSGVIAHVITFSAQQRTVMLEALRKFGINDLGYGDPIEFECALA
;
A
#
# COMPACT_ATOMS: atom_id res chain seq x y z
N MET A 1 27.79 -9.97 4.11
CA MET A 1 27.01 -9.54 2.92
C MET A 1 26.89 -10.59 1.80
N ALA A 2 27.93 -11.35 1.44
CA ALA A 2 27.85 -12.38 0.37
C ALA A 2 26.93 -13.58 0.70
N TYR A 3 26.86 -14.02 1.95
CA TYR A 3 26.01 -15.13 2.40
C TYR A 3 24.51 -14.85 2.25
N GLY A 4 24.07 -13.66 2.63
CA GLY A 4 22.67 -13.24 2.49
C GLY A 4 22.19 -13.21 1.04
N ARG A 5 23.00 -12.70 0.10
CA ARG A 5 22.66 -12.65 -1.33
C ARG A 5 22.49 -14.04 -1.95
N ARG A 6 23.28 -15.03 -1.52
CA ARG A 6 23.18 -16.41 -2.03
C ARG A 6 21.93 -17.11 -1.53
N VAL A 7 21.54 -16.89 -0.26
CA VAL A 7 20.28 -17.41 0.28
C VAL A 7 19.09 -16.76 -0.42
N GLN A 8 19.18 -15.47 -0.66
CA GLN A 8 18.14 -14.73 -1.38
C GLN A 8 17.93 -15.29 -2.79
N ALA A 9 19.00 -15.59 -3.53
CA ALA A 9 18.90 -16.22 -4.86
C ALA A 9 18.25 -17.62 -4.81
N LEU A 10 18.45 -18.41 -3.75
CA LEU A 10 17.75 -19.69 -3.56
C LEU A 10 16.26 -19.50 -3.29
N ILE A 11 15.90 -18.50 -2.51
CA ILE A 11 14.49 -18.14 -2.22
C ILE A 11 13.78 -17.70 -3.49
N GLU A 12 14.36 -16.76 -4.22
CA GLU A 12 13.81 -16.23 -5.48
C GLU A 12 13.58 -17.35 -6.49
N TYR A 13 14.58 -18.22 -6.68
CA TYR A 13 14.45 -19.37 -7.57
C TYR A 13 13.27 -20.28 -7.17
N LEU A 14 13.10 -20.59 -5.87
CA LEU A 14 12.01 -21.44 -5.41
C LEU A 14 10.61 -20.77 -5.50
N GLN A 15 10.57 -19.45 -5.59
CA GLN A 15 9.33 -18.70 -5.79
C GLN A 15 8.88 -18.68 -7.27
N GLU A 16 9.77 -18.93 -8.23
CA GLU A 16 9.48 -18.92 -9.68
C GLU A 16 8.54 -20.04 -10.16
N GLY A 17 8.07 -20.92 -9.30
CA GLY A 17 7.02 -21.91 -9.60
C GLY A 17 7.47 -23.13 -10.41
N GLU A 18 8.38 -23.01 -11.36
CA GLU A 18 8.98 -24.10 -12.16
C GLU A 18 10.31 -24.61 -11.58
N ALA A 19 10.64 -24.17 -10.38
CA ALA A 19 11.90 -24.47 -9.74
C ALA A 19 12.10 -25.99 -9.51
N GLU A 20 13.22 -26.50 -9.98
CA GLU A 20 13.66 -27.88 -9.70
C GLU A 20 14.56 -27.92 -8.47
N LEU A 21 14.39 -28.97 -7.66
CA LEU A 21 15.22 -29.22 -6.50
C LEU A 21 16.53 -29.97 -6.89
N GLY A 22 17.51 -29.90 -6.05
CA GLY A 22 18.77 -30.61 -6.26
C GLY A 22 19.86 -29.76 -6.90
N GLU A 23 20.49 -30.23 -7.98
CA GLU A 23 21.57 -29.53 -8.67
C GLU A 23 21.12 -28.17 -9.28
N PRO A 24 19.92 -28.05 -9.91
CA PRO A 24 19.46 -26.76 -10.41
C PRO A 24 19.34 -25.70 -9.31
N LEU A 25 18.78 -26.07 -8.14
CA LEU A 25 18.72 -25.18 -6.99
C LEU A 25 20.13 -24.81 -6.48
N ALA A 26 21.02 -25.78 -6.34
CA ALA A 26 22.36 -25.57 -5.80
C ALA A 26 23.22 -24.66 -6.68
N SER A 27 23.06 -24.76 -8.01
CA SER A 27 23.80 -23.95 -8.98
C SER A 27 23.47 -22.45 -8.88
N LYS A 28 22.24 -22.09 -8.47
CA LYS A 28 21.82 -20.68 -8.30
C LYS A 28 22.63 -19.92 -7.25
N ALA A 29 23.19 -20.64 -6.26
CA ALA A 29 24.01 -20.04 -5.22
C ALA A 29 25.49 -20.48 -5.28
N HIS A 30 25.89 -21.21 -6.33
CA HIS A 30 27.23 -21.80 -6.46
C HIS A 30 27.60 -22.66 -5.24
N TYR A 31 26.68 -23.50 -4.79
CA TYR A 31 26.86 -24.46 -3.70
C TYR A 31 26.80 -25.91 -4.20
N SER A 32 27.35 -26.84 -3.44
CA SER A 32 26.99 -28.26 -3.60
C SER A 32 25.56 -28.48 -3.10
N ARG A 33 24.87 -29.50 -3.61
CA ARG A 33 23.50 -29.85 -3.25
C ARG A 33 23.27 -29.91 -1.73
N PHE A 34 24.15 -30.60 -1.02
CA PHE A 34 24.05 -30.75 0.44
C PHE A 34 24.30 -29.43 1.18
N HIS A 35 25.19 -28.61 0.66
CA HIS A 35 25.46 -27.29 1.27
C HIS A 35 24.31 -26.33 1.07
N ALA A 36 23.78 -26.25 -0.15
CA ALA A 36 22.59 -25.44 -0.44
C ALA A 36 21.42 -25.78 0.46
N HIS A 37 21.13 -27.10 0.64
CA HIS A 37 20.04 -27.55 1.50
C HIS A 37 20.22 -27.12 2.96
N ARG A 38 21.41 -27.31 3.56
CA ARG A 38 21.68 -26.94 4.96
C ARG A 38 21.64 -25.43 5.17
N VAL A 39 22.23 -24.68 4.23
CA VAL A 39 22.25 -23.21 4.30
C VAL A 39 20.82 -22.65 4.20
N PHE A 40 20.03 -23.16 3.27
CA PHE A 40 18.64 -22.79 3.09
C PHE A 40 17.82 -23.08 4.35
N GLN A 41 17.87 -24.30 4.86
CA GLN A 41 17.13 -24.71 6.05
C GLN A 41 17.52 -23.90 7.28
N ARG A 42 18.81 -23.59 7.45
CA ARG A 42 19.28 -22.75 8.57
C ARG A 42 18.78 -21.30 8.47
N ALA A 43 18.65 -20.79 7.26
CA ALA A 43 18.23 -19.40 7.04
C ALA A 43 16.71 -19.22 7.08
N THR A 44 15.94 -20.23 6.63
CA THR A 44 14.49 -20.13 6.45
C THR A 44 13.67 -20.93 7.48
N GLY A 45 14.29 -21.85 8.21
CA GLY A 45 13.60 -22.77 9.11
C GLY A 45 12.92 -23.96 8.43
N GLU A 46 12.92 -24.01 7.09
CA GLU A 46 12.32 -25.07 6.27
C GLU A 46 13.34 -25.66 5.32
N THR A 47 13.18 -26.94 4.96
CA THR A 47 13.93 -27.50 3.84
C THR A 47 13.45 -26.91 2.52
N PRO A 48 14.27 -26.87 1.45
CA PRO A 48 13.82 -26.39 0.13
C PRO A 48 12.56 -27.07 -0.38
N GLY A 49 12.42 -28.39 -0.10
CA GLY A 49 11.25 -29.16 -0.49
C GLY A 49 9.97 -28.77 0.27
N GLU A 50 10.07 -28.55 1.59
CA GLU A 50 8.96 -28.10 2.42
C GLU A 50 8.53 -26.68 2.01
N PHE A 51 9.48 -25.78 1.86
CA PHE A 51 9.27 -24.41 1.41
C PHE A 51 8.53 -24.37 0.06
N ARG A 52 9.06 -25.05 -0.97
CA ARG A 52 8.45 -25.13 -2.29
C ARG A 52 7.04 -25.72 -2.22
N ARG A 53 6.85 -26.82 -1.47
CA ARG A 53 5.55 -27.48 -1.33
C ARG A 53 4.53 -26.57 -0.67
N ARG A 54 4.92 -25.80 0.35
CA ARG A 54 4.05 -24.82 1.00
C ARG A 54 3.61 -23.72 0.02
N LEU A 55 4.54 -23.12 -0.73
CA LEU A 55 4.22 -22.10 -1.72
C LEU A 55 3.30 -22.65 -2.83
N LEU A 56 3.48 -23.86 -3.30
CA LEU A 56 2.59 -24.48 -4.30
C LEU A 56 1.18 -24.71 -3.74
N LEU A 57 1.05 -25.11 -2.48
CA LEU A 57 -0.28 -25.28 -1.85
C LEU A 57 -0.97 -23.93 -1.60
N GLU A 58 -0.24 -22.87 -1.26
CA GLU A 58 -0.76 -21.51 -1.17
C GLU A 58 -1.21 -21.00 -2.55
N LYS A 59 -0.42 -21.25 -3.60
CA LYS A 59 -0.79 -20.94 -5.00
C LYS A 59 -2.06 -21.67 -5.42
N ALA A 60 -2.17 -22.96 -5.08
CA ALA A 60 -3.37 -23.74 -5.34
C ALA A 60 -4.59 -23.17 -4.60
N ALA A 61 -4.45 -22.83 -3.33
CA ALA A 61 -5.51 -22.24 -2.53
C ALA A 61 -5.99 -20.89 -3.12
N TYR A 62 -5.06 -20.05 -3.57
CA TYR A 62 -5.37 -18.83 -4.29
C TYR A 62 -6.14 -19.10 -5.59
N GLN A 63 -5.69 -20.06 -6.43
CA GLN A 63 -6.38 -20.41 -7.67
C GLN A 63 -7.77 -21.00 -7.43
N LEU A 64 -7.95 -21.79 -6.37
CA LEU A 64 -9.27 -22.33 -6.00
C LEU A 64 -10.31 -21.22 -5.72
N THR A 65 -9.89 -20.08 -5.23
CA THR A 65 -10.78 -18.96 -4.88
C THR A 65 -10.91 -17.89 -5.95
N ARG A 66 -9.97 -17.86 -6.92
CA ARG A 66 -9.86 -16.77 -7.91
C ARG A 66 -9.96 -17.21 -9.36
N SER A 67 -10.11 -18.52 -9.63
CA SER A 67 -10.24 -19.02 -10.99
C SER A 67 -11.34 -20.08 -11.10
N GLU A 68 -11.86 -20.24 -12.32
CA GLU A 68 -12.82 -21.29 -12.68
C GLU A 68 -12.15 -22.64 -13.02
N LYS A 69 -10.81 -22.76 -12.91
CA LYS A 69 -10.07 -24.00 -13.18
C LYS A 69 -10.59 -25.14 -12.31
N SER A 70 -10.70 -26.34 -12.88
CA SER A 70 -11.09 -27.52 -12.07
C SER A 70 -10.05 -27.84 -10.98
N VAL A 71 -10.45 -28.57 -9.96
CA VAL A 71 -9.51 -29.06 -8.92
C VAL A 71 -8.43 -29.95 -9.56
N THR A 72 -8.78 -30.68 -10.61
CA THR A 72 -7.88 -31.52 -11.39
C THR A 72 -6.81 -30.71 -12.10
N ASP A 73 -7.23 -29.67 -12.83
CA ASP A 73 -6.29 -28.79 -13.54
C ASP A 73 -5.34 -28.10 -12.58
N ILE A 74 -5.87 -27.59 -11.46
CA ILE A 74 -5.02 -26.98 -10.41
C ILE A 74 -4.01 -27.98 -9.84
N ALA A 75 -4.41 -29.23 -9.61
CA ALA A 75 -3.48 -30.24 -9.13
C ALA A 75 -2.31 -30.47 -10.09
N PHE A 76 -2.60 -30.58 -11.39
CA PHE A 76 -1.57 -30.75 -12.42
C PHE A 76 -0.72 -29.48 -12.60
N ASP A 77 -1.29 -28.29 -12.58
CA ASP A 77 -0.58 -27.00 -12.62
C ASP A 77 0.41 -26.86 -11.42
N MET A 78 0.12 -27.49 -10.29
CA MET A 78 1.01 -27.53 -9.11
C MET A 78 2.03 -28.65 -9.18
N GLY A 79 2.09 -29.41 -10.29
CA GLY A 79 3.06 -30.47 -10.51
C GLY A 79 2.75 -31.78 -9.75
N PHE A 80 1.51 -32.02 -9.35
CA PHE A 80 1.11 -33.30 -8.79
C PHE A 80 0.76 -34.29 -9.91
N GLU A 81 1.27 -35.51 -9.82
CA GLU A 81 1.01 -36.57 -10.81
C GLU A 81 -0.40 -37.16 -10.68
N ALA A 82 -1.05 -36.99 -9.52
CA ALA A 82 -2.39 -37.51 -9.25
C ALA A 82 -3.18 -36.53 -8.36
N VAL A 83 -4.48 -36.38 -8.66
CA VAL A 83 -5.40 -35.51 -7.90
C VAL A 83 -5.55 -35.97 -6.45
N GLU A 84 -5.49 -37.26 -6.20
CA GLU A 84 -5.56 -37.84 -4.86
C GLU A 84 -4.36 -37.44 -4.01
N SER A 85 -3.18 -37.38 -4.60
CA SER A 85 -1.94 -36.94 -3.93
C SER A 85 -2.01 -35.46 -3.57
N PHE A 86 -2.50 -34.63 -4.49
CA PHE A 86 -2.80 -33.23 -4.24
C PHE A 86 -3.83 -33.05 -3.12
N THR A 87 -4.96 -33.75 -3.22
CA THR A 87 -6.06 -33.65 -2.26
C THR A 87 -5.61 -34.03 -0.83
N ARG A 88 -4.78 -35.06 -0.70
CA ARG A 88 -4.18 -35.45 0.60
C ARG A 88 -3.25 -34.39 1.14
N ALA A 89 -2.37 -33.84 0.29
CA ALA A 89 -1.43 -32.81 0.68
C ALA A 89 -2.16 -31.52 1.10
N PHE A 90 -3.15 -31.10 0.31
CA PHE A 90 -3.98 -29.94 0.57
C PHE A 90 -4.78 -30.08 1.88
N ARG A 91 -5.46 -31.23 2.07
CA ARG A 91 -6.20 -31.50 3.31
C ARG A 91 -5.28 -31.55 4.55
N LYS A 92 -4.07 -32.07 4.41
CA LYS A 92 -3.09 -32.07 5.50
C LYS A 92 -2.72 -30.64 5.90
N ALA A 93 -2.54 -29.75 4.92
CA ALA A 93 -2.14 -28.35 5.12
C ALA A 93 -3.30 -27.47 5.63
N PHE A 94 -4.40 -27.42 4.89
CA PHE A 94 -5.53 -26.53 5.16
C PHE A 94 -6.63 -27.17 6.03
N LYS A 95 -6.53 -28.43 6.41
CA LYS A 95 -7.49 -29.21 7.22
C LYS A 95 -8.85 -29.46 6.55
N ILE A 96 -9.07 -28.97 5.33
CA ILE A 96 -10.27 -29.17 4.52
C ILE A 96 -9.90 -29.60 3.10
N SER A 97 -10.84 -30.18 2.35
CA SER A 97 -10.58 -30.59 0.95
C SER A 97 -10.54 -29.38 0.01
N PRO A 98 -9.85 -29.49 -1.16
CA PRO A 98 -9.83 -28.43 -2.16
C PRO A 98 -11.23 -27.95 -2.59
N SER A 99 -12.17 -28.87 -2.81
CA SER A 99 -13.54 -28.55 -3.21
C SER A 99 -14.31 -27.81 -2.12
N HIS A 100 -14.08 -28.19 -0.83
CA HIS A 100 -14.67 -27.48 0.30
C HIS A 100 -14.06 -26.09 0.45
N PHE A 101 -12.74 -25.94 0.28
CA PHE A 101 -12.02 -24.66 0.28
C PHE A 101 -12.60 -23.71 -0.79
N ARG A 102 -12.84 -24.19 -2.01
CA ARG A 102 -13.46 -23.42 -3.09
C ARG A 102 -14.85 -22.92 -2.71
N ARG A 103 -15.68 -23.80 -2.14
CA ARG A 103 -17.10 -23.49 -1.88
C ARG A 103 -17.32 -22.52 -0.73
N PHE A 104 -16.54 -22.65 0.33
CA PHE A 104 -16.77 -21.91 1.58
C PHE A 104 -15.70 -20.85 1.87
N GLY A 105 -14.58 -20.91 1.15
CA GLY A 105 -13.43 -20.05 1.38
C GLY A 105 -12.79 -20.28 2.75
N THR A 106 -11.71 -19.58 2.99
CA THR A 106 -11.11 -19.37 4.30
C THR A 106 -10.63 -17.91 4.37
N PRO A 107 -10.46 -17.33 5.56
CA PRO A 107 -9.97 -15.97 5.69
C PRO A 107 -8.59 -15.75 5.06
N SER A 108 -7.81 -16.80 4.88
CA SER A 108 -6.47 -16.72 4.30
C SER A 108 -6.14 -17.97 3.48
N PHE A 109 -5.43 -17.76 2.36
CA PHE A 109 -4.82 -18.84 1.59
C PHE A 109 -3.34 -19.08 1.99
N TYR A 110 -2.82 -18.35 2.97
CA TYR A 110 -1.48 -18.55 3.50
C TYR A 110 -1.45 -19.63 4.59
N LEU A 111 -0.40 -20.43 4.56
CA LEU A 111 -0.09 -21.42 5.57
C LEU A 111 0.88 -20.83 6.61
N PRO A 112 0.92 -21.36 7.85
CA PRO A 112 1.95 -20.97 8.81
C PRO A 112 3.35 -21.12 8.22
N SER A 113 4.15 -20.06 8.34
CA SER A 113 5.50 -19.98 7.80
C SER A 113 6.49 -19.54 8.88
N PRO A 114 7.62 -20.25 9.10
CA PRO A 114 8.63 -19.86 10.08
C PRO A 114 9.44 -18.62 9.63
N ASN A 115 9.38 -18.24 8.35
CA ASN A 115 10.16 -17.17 7.75
C ASN A 115 9.31 -16.00 7.22
N GLY A 116 7.99 -16.09 7.28
CA GLY A 116 7.06 -15.08 6.78
C GLY A 116 7.02 -14.92 5.25
N ILE A 117 7.73 -15.79 4.50
CA ILE A 117 7.72 -15.74 3.03
C ILE A 117 6.58 -16.59 2.51
N HIS A 118 5.70 -15.99 1.71
CA HIS A 118 4.51 -16.61 1.16
C HIS A 118 4.47 -16.52 -0.37
N TYR A 119 3.56 -17.31 -0.97
CA TYR A 119 3.25 -17.20 -2.39
C TYR A 119 2.73 -15.78 -2.70
N GLN A 120 3.29 -15.17 -3.72
CA GLN A 120 2.87 -13.86 -4.23
C GLN A 120 1.99 -14.07 -5.47
N PRO A 121 0.69 -13.74 -5.42
CA PRO A 121 -0.19 -13.83 -6.58
C PRO A 121 0.30 -12.97 -7.76
N PRO A 122 0.07 -13.42 -9.02
CA PRO A 122 0.28 -12.56 -10.18
C PRO A 122 -0.55 -11.28 -10.06
N GLY A 123 -0.01 -10.15 -10.47
CA GLY A 123 -0.62 -8.83 -10.32
C GLY A 123 -0.16 -8.06 -9.06
N ARG A 124 0.46 -8.75 -8.07
CA ARG A 124 1.16 -8.08 -6.96
C ARG A 124 2.69 -8.12 -7.07
N LYS A 125 3.24 -8.88 -8.02
CA LYS A 125 4.67 -8.85 -8.34
C LYS A 125 4.93 -7.73 -9.34
N GLY A 126 5.32 -6.57 -8.86
CA GLY A 126 5.99 -5.57 -9.68
C GLY A 126 5.28 -4.25 -9.93
N GLU A 127 3.97 -4.11 -9.67
CA GLU A 127 3.28 -2.84 -9.92
C GLU A 127 3.17 -1.94 -8.67
N LEU A 128 3.28 -2.50 -7.48
CA LEU A 128 3.40 -1.74 -6.24
C LEU A 128 4.81 -1.91 -5.65
N ASN A 129 5.83 -1.45 -6.36
CA ASN A 129 7.14 -1.21 -5.76
C ASN A 129 7.13 0.12 -4.98
N MET A 130 6.01 0.36 -4.30
CA MET A 130 5.84 1.49 -3.41
C MET A 130 6.21 1.03 -1.99
N ASP A 131 7.12 1.74 -1.35
CA ASP A 131 7.32 1.59 0.08
C ASP A 131 6.13 2.22 0.84
N LEU A 132 6.13 2.09 2.16
CA LEU A 132 5.04 2.60 2.99
C LEU A 132 4.84 4.12 2.83
N LEU A 133 5.91 4.89 2.64
CA LEU A 133 5.82 6.34 2.47
C LEU A 133 5.15 6.68 1.13
N ASP A 134 5.60 6.05 0.05
CA ASP A 134 5.01 6.23 -1.27
C ASP A 134 3.53 5.81 -1.29
N LEU A 135 3.20 4.66 -0.68
CA LEU A 135 1.82 4.17 -0.59
C LEU A 135 0.90 5.20 0.09
N LEU A 136 1.30 5.74 1.23
CA LEU A 136 0.49 6.69 1.99
C LEU A 136 0.32 8.03 1.26
N LEU A 137 1.36 8.52 0.61
CA LEU A 137 1.32 9.79 -0.12
C LEU A 137 0.56 9.69 -1.45
N GLU A 138 0.75 8.60 -2.19
CA GLU A 138 -0.01 8.35 -3.44
C GLU A 138 -1.50 8.07 -3.14
N HIS A 139 -1.81 7.36 -2.05
CA HIS A 139 -3.20 7.21 -1.59
C HIS A 139 -3.83 8.56 -1.23
N ASP A 140 -3.12 9.42 -0.51
CA ASP A 140 -3.59 10.78 -0.19
C ASP A 140 -3.91 11.59 -1.45
N LYS A 141 -3.00 11.56 -2.43
CA LYS A 141 -3.18 12.19 -3.74
C LYS A 141 -4.40 11.65 -4.48
N TRP A 142 -4.51 10.34 -4.59
CA TRP A 142 -5.57 9.66 -5.32
C TRP A 142 -6.95 9.93 -4.71
N LEU A 143 -7.10 9.79 -3.40
CA LEU A 143 -8.39 9.97 -2.75
C LEU A 143 -8.85 11.43 -2.80
N MET A 144 -7.95 12.36 -2.48
CA MET A 144 -8.30 13.79 -2.52
C MET A 144 -8.68 14.24 -3.92
N ARG A 145 -7.97 13.76 -4.96
CA ARG A 145 -8.34 14.03 -6.35
C ARG A 145 -9.75 13.55 -6.67
N ARG A 146 -10.10 12.31 -6.29
CA ARG A 146 -11.45 11.75 -6.48
C ARG A 146 -12.51 12.55 -5.76
N MET A 147 -12.24 12.99 -4.52
CA MET A 147 -13.18 13.83 -3.75
C MET A 147 -13.46 15.14 -4.46
N LEU A 148 -12.42 15.84 -4.93
CA LEU A 148 -12.57 17.10 -5.68
C LEU A 148 -13.33 16.88 -7.01
N GLU A 149 -13.05 15.84 -7.75
CA GLU A 149 -13.77 15.54 -9.00
C GLU A 149 -15.25 15.21 -8.75
N ARG A 150 -15.55 14.43 -7.70
CA ARG A 150 -16.94 14.14 -7.33
C ARG A 150 -17.68 15.39 -6.83
N ALA A 151 -16.99 16.28 -6.13
CA ALA A 151 -17.55 17.54 -5.66
C ALA A 151 -18.02 18.48 -6.80
N LYS A 152 -17.52 18.31 -8.04
CA LYS A 152 -18.01 19.06 -9.22
C LYS A 152 -19.49 18.81 -9.53
N THR A 153 -20.09 17.77 -9.00
CA THR A 153 -21.55 17.51 -9.14
C THR A 153 -22.40 18.34 -8.20
N LEU A 154 -21.78 19.04 -7.23
CA LEU A 154 -22.46 19.89 -6.26
C LEU A 154 -22.56 21.34 -6.78
N SER A 155 -23.63 22.05 -6.37
CA SER A 155 -23.74 23.48 -6.60
C SER A 155 -22.80 24.26 -5.67
N ASP A 156 -22.53 25.54 -6.02
CA ASP A 156 -21.76 26.42 -5.15
C ASP A 156 -22.43 26.59 -3.78
N GLU A 157 -23.77 26.67 -3.75
CA GLU A 157 -24.54 26.77 -2.51
C GLU A 157 -24.32 25.53 -1.61
N GLN A 158 -24.28 24.31 -2.20
CA GLN A 158 -23.99 23.08 -1.46
C GLN A 158 -22.55 23.04 -0.96
N LEU A 159 -21.60 23.48 -1.78
CA LEU A 159 -20.18 23.55 -1.40
C LEU A 159 -19.93 24.53 -0.27
N ASP A 160 -20.72 25.62 -0.21
CA ASP A 160 -20.56 26.69 0.76
C ASP A 160 -21.56 26.58 1.94
N THR A 161 -22.30 25.45 2.04
CA THR A 161 -23.16 25.16 3.19
C THR A 161 -22.32 24.87 4.43
N PRO A 162 -22.52 25.56 5.56
CA PRO A 162 -21.78 25.30 6.79
C PRO A 162 -22.01 23.87 7.34
N ASN A 163 -20.95 23.22 7.78
CA ASN A 163 -21.01 21.92 8.43
C ASN A 163 -20.88 22.08 9.95
N GLU A 164 -22.00 22.14 10.66
CA GLU A 164 -22.07 22.38 12.11
C GLU A 164 -21.38 21.29 12.97
N LYS A 165 -21.14 20.11 12.42
CA LYS A 165 -20.49 19.00 13.15
C LYS A 165 -18.96 19.06 13.09
N TYR A 166 -18.41 19.94 12.28
CA TYR A 166 -16.96 20.08 12.18
C TYR A 166 -16.45 21.04 13.25
N GLN A 167 -15.64 20.55 14.16
CA GLN A 167 -14.86 21.41 15.04
C GLN A 167 -13.54 21.76 14.36
N PRO A 168 -13.27 23.04 14.13
CA PRO A 168 -12.01 23.46 13.52
C PRO A 168 -10.81 23.08 14.37
N ALA A 169 -9.67 22.87 13.71
CA ALA A 169 -8.40 22.89 14.42
C ALA A 169 -8.22 24.26 15.11
N PRO A 170 -7.57 24.33 16.28
CA PRO A 170 -7.47 25.54 17.09
C PRO A 170 -6.90 26.78 16.38
N PHE A 171 -6.30 26.60 15.20
CA PHE A 171 -5.65 27.62 14.39
C PHE A 171 -6.44 28.02 13.12
N THR A 172 -7.68 27.56 12.95
CA THR A 172 -8.54 27.93 11.82
C THR A 172 -9.75 28.73 12.31
N GLU A 173 -9.85 29.99 11.89
CA GLU A 173 -10.93 30.92 12.31
C GLU A 173 -12.15 30.90 11.38
N THR A 174 -12.17 30.11 10.31
CA THR A 174 -13.15 30.22 9.22
C THR A 174 -14.32 29.26 9.33
N GLN A 175 -15.45 29.64 8.75
CA GLN A 175 -16.63 28.79 8.62
C GLN A 175 -16.31 27.53 7.80
N HIS A 176 -16.70 26.39 8.34
CA HIS A 176 -16.29 25.09 7.82
C HIS A 176 -17.28 24.60 6.76
N THR A 177 -17.20 25.19 5.58
CA THR A 177 -17.86 24.69 4.38
C THR A 177 -16.99 23.62 3.72
N LEU A 178 -17.60 22.78 2.87
CA LEU A 178 -16.85 21.75 2.14
C LEU A 178 -15.77 22.37 1.24
N ARG A 179 -16.06 23.52 0.60
CA ARG A 179 -15.09 24.29 -0.20
C ARG A 179 -13.90 24.73 0.65
N GLU A 180 -14.16 25.26 1.83
CA GLU A 180 -13.09 25.72 2.72
C GLU A 180 -12.26 24.55 3.25
N MET A 181 -12.87 23.41 3.58
CA MET A 181 -12.15 22.21 3.97
C MET A 181 -11.20 21.70 2.85
N PHE A 182 -11.66 21.69 1.60
CA PHE A 182 -10.81 21.40 0.45
C PHE A 182 -9.66 22.39 0.31
N HIS A 183 -9.97 23.69 0.44
CA HIS A 183 -8.97 24.73 0.38
C HIS A 183 -7.92 24.56 1.46
N GLN A 184 -8.30 24.39 2.72
CA GLN A 184 -7.39 24.23 3.85
C GLN A 184 -6.49 22.98 3.72
N HIS A 185 -7.03 21.88 3.18
CA HIS A 185 -6.25 20.67 2.92
C HIS A 185 -5.14 20.91 1.88
N VAL A 186 -5.44 21.62 0.80
CA VAL A 186 -4.47 21.95 -0.24
C VAL A 186 -3.48 23.00 0.27
N PHE A 187 -3.99 24.08 0.87
CA PHE A 187 -3.20 25.20 1.37
C PHE A 187 -2.23 24.79 2.48
N GLY A 188 -2.65 23.89 3.38
CA GLY A 188 -1.75 23.37 4.42
C GLY A 188 -0.52 22.69 3.84
N LYS A 189 -0.67 21.90 2.76
CA LYS A 189 0.49 21.30 2.06
C LYS A 189 1.33 22.35 1.33
N GLU A 190 0.70 23.36 0.73
CA GLU A 190 1.42 24.46 0.08
C GLU A 190 2.29 25.22 1.08
N ASN A 191 1.79 25.47 2.28
CA ASN A 191 2.55 26.09 3.36
C ASN A 191 3.74 25.21 3.78
N TRP A 192 3.54 23.91 3.98
CA TRP A 192 4.64 23.01 4.32
C TRP A 192 5.71 22.94 3.23
N VAL A 193 5.31 22.88 1.95
CA VAL A 193 6.26 22.92 0.83
C VAL A 193 7.01 24.25 0.81
N ALA A 194 6.34 25.36 1.04
CA ALA A 194 6.96 26.68 1.09
C ALA A 194 7.95 26.80 2.26
N SER A 195 7.57 26.35 3.45
CA SER A 195 8.42 26.35 4.64
C SER A 195 9.68 25.49 4.45
N ILE A 196 9.54 24.25 3.99
CA ILE A 196 10.67 23.36 3.72
C ILE A 196 11.64 23.95 2.70
N LYS A 197 11.12 24.65 1.68
CA LYS A 197 11.92 25.30 0.64
C LYS A 197 12.41 26.70 1.00
N ASN A 198 12.11 27.17 2.20
CA ASN A 198 12.37 28.55 2.65
C ASN A 198 11.83 29.61 1.66
N GLN A 199 10.57 29.43 1.26
CA GLN A 199 9.84 30.31 0.34
C GLN A 199 8.68 30.98 1.08
N GLN A 200 8.13 32.05 0.50
CA GLN A 200 6.91 32.67 1.01
C GLN A 200 5.71 31.75 0.80
N ALA A 201 4.78 31.75 1.75
CA ALA A 201 3.50 31.10 1.57
C ALA A 201 2.76 31.68 0.34
N PRO A 202 2.04 30.85 -0.42
CA PRO A 202 1.27 31.34 -1.55
C PRO A 202 0.12 32.23 -1.06
N ASP A 203 -0.15 33.32 -1.77
CA ASP A 203 -1.24 34.25 -1.55
C ASP A 203 -2.23 34.24 -2.73
N ASN A 204 -3.38 34.89 -2.56
CA ASN A 204 -4.41 35.08 -3.59
C ASN A 204 -4.77 33.77 -4.35
N LEU A 205 -5.15 32.76 -3.61
CA LEU A 205 -5.35 31.40 -4.12
C LEU A 205 -6.75 31.17 -4.69
N ASP A 206 -6.83 30.59 -5.88
CA ASP A 206 -8.08 30.15 -6.49
C ASP A 206 -8.74 29.05 -5.64
N LYS A 207 -9.96 29.30 -5.15
CA LYS A 207 -10.80 28.38 -4.36
C LYS A 207 -11.89 27.71 -5.20
N THR A 208 -11.93 27.94 -6.51
CA THR A 208 -12.83 27.16 -7.38
C THR A 208 -12.39 25.69 -7.38
N LEU A 209 -13.33 24.78 -7.65
CA LEU A 209 -12.97 23.35 -7.68
C LEU A 209 -11.88 23.03 -8.72
N ASN A 210 -11.90 23.71 -9.86
CA ASN A 210 -10.85 23.54 -10.87
C ASN A 210 -9.50 24.07 -10.36
N GLY A 211 -9.47 25.25 -9.78
CA GLY A 211 -8.27 25.82 -9.16
C GLY A 211 -7.75 24.93 -8.03
N LEU A 212 -8.63 24.39 -7.19
CA LEU A 212 -8.26 23.45 -6.13
C LEU A 212 -7.67 22.15 -6.67
N ILE A 213 -8.19 21.61 -7.78
CA ILE A 213 -7.66 20.42 -8.45
C ILE A 213 -6.25 20.67 -8.98
N GLU A 214 -6.04 21.79 -9.70
CA GLU A 214 -4.72 22.15 -10.24
C GLU A 214 -3.69 22.36 -9.14
N ARG A 215 -4.06 23.09 -8.10
CA ARG A 215 -3.21 23.32 -6.93
C ARG A 215 -2.88 22.02 -6.19
N HIS A 216 -3.89 21.17 -5.97
CA HIS A 216 -3.72 19.87 -5.35
C HIS A 216 -2.72 19.02 -6.11
N GLU A 217 -2.87 18.89 -7.43
CA GLU A 217 -1.96 18.11 -8.28
C GLU A 217 -0.52 18.63 -8.16
N LYS A 218 -0.36 19.95 -8.29
CA LYS A 218 0.95 20.61 -8.21
C LYS A 218 1.61 20.43 -6.86
N VAL A 219 0.89 20.71 -5.76
CA VAL A 219 1.47 20.67 -4.42
C VAL A 219 1.77 19.23 -3.97
N THR A 220 0.90 18.29 -4.31
CA THR A 220 1.10 16.89 -3.92
C THR A 220 2.30 16.27 -4.64
N ASN A 221 2.48 16.56 -5.93
CA ASN A 221 3.67 16.13 -6.66
C ASN A 221 4.95 16.74 -6.09
N ASN A 222 4.93 18.02 -5.71
CA ASN A 222 6.05 18.67 -5.05
C ASN A 222 6.37 18.03 -3.68
N PHE A 223 5.35 17.80 -2.86
CA PHE A 223 5.52 17.22 -1.54
C PHE A 223 6.05 15.78 -1.62
N LEU A 224 5.52 14.98 -2.57
CA LEU A 224 5.99 13.62 -2.85
C LEU A 224 7.47 13.60 -3.23
N ALA A 225 7.90 14.50 -4.13
CA ALA A 225 9.30 14.62 -4.52
C ALA A 225 10.21 14.97 -3.33
N ILE A 226 9.80 15.92 -2.48
CA ILE A 226 10.52 16.29 -1.26
C ILE A 226 10.61 15.10 -0.29
N ALA A 227 9.50 14.40 -0.06
CA ALA A 227 9.46 13.28 0.87
C ALA A 227 10.39 12.13 0.41
N ARG A 228 10.42 11.85 -0.90
CA ARG A 228 11.33 10.86 -1.51
C ARG A 228 12.80 11.28 -1.37
N GLU A 229 13.12 12.53 -1.64
CA GLU A 229 14.49 13.06 -1.44
C GLU A 229 14.95 12.91 0.01
N ILE A 230 14.10 13.31 0.98
CA ILE A 230 14.38 13.18 2.41
C ILE A 230 14.63 11.72 2.81
N ARG A 231 13.82 10.78 2.29
CA ARG A 231 13.98 9.34 2.52
C ARG A 231 15.29 8.83 1.93
N ASP A 232 15.51 9.08 0.64
CA ASP A 232 16.63 8.53 -0.13
C ASP A 232 17.98 9.05 0.38
N GLU A 233 18.03 10.28 0.87
CA GLU A 233 19.19 10.89 1.49
C GLU A 233 19.28 10.66 3.02
N SER A 234 18.35 9.88 3.60
CA SER A 234 18.29 9.60 5.04
C SER A 234 18.25 10.85 5.92
N LYS A 235 17.66 11.95 5.42
CA LYS A 235 17.57 13.25 6.11
C LYS A 235 16.41 13.37 7.09
N GLY A 236 15.66 12.32 7.35
CA GLY A 236 14.44 12.38 8.17
C GLY A 236 14.62 13.01 9.56
N GLN A 237 15.78 12.82 10.18
CA GLN A 237 16.10 13.39 11.50
C GLN A 237 16.70 14.81 11.42
N ALA A 238 17.03 15.29 10.24
CA ALA A 238 17.47 16.67 10.07
C ALA A 238 16.30 17.63 10.36
N VAL A 239 16.64 18.82 10.82
CA VAL A 239 15.67 19.84 11.25
C VAL A 239 15.74 21.07 10.38
N PHE A 240 14.63 21.78 10.28
CA PHE A 240 14.55 23.10 9.67
C PHE A 240 13.73 24.04 10.56
N VAL A 241 13.86 25.33 10.35
CA VAL A 241 13.07 26.35 11.03
C VAL A 241 11.87 26.73 10.16
N ASP A 242 10.67 26.52 10.68
CA ASP A 242 9.45 27.02 10.05
C ASP A 242 9.26 28.50 10.40
N ALA A 243 9.63 29.35 9.46
CA ALA A 243 9.50 30.79 9.59
C ALA A 243 8.06 31.29 9.39
N LEU A 244 7.12 30.43 8.98
CA LEU A 244 5.70 30.76 8.86
C LEU A 244 4.97 30.66 10.19
N CYS A 245 5.55 29.99 11.18
CA CYS A 245 5.07 30.00 12.56
C CYS A 245 5.38 31.31 13.27
N VAL A 246 4.51 31.71 14.22
CA VAL A 246 4.72 32.89 15.06
C VAL A 246 4.56 32.51 16.53
N PRO A 247 5.67 32.40 17.31
CA PRO A 247 7.08 32.53 16.90
C PRO A 247 7.55 31.43 15.97
N PRO A 248 8.67 31.62 15.23
CA PRO A 248 9.25 30.55 14.41
C PRO A 248 9.58 29.30 15.24
N GLU A 249 9.26 28.12 14.70
CA GLU A 249 9.45 26.83 15.36
C GLU A 249 10.37 25.91 14.55
N THR A 250 10.95 24.92 15.22
CA THR A 250 11.87 23.97 14.58
C THR A 250 11.25 22.58 14.52
N PHE A 251 11.23 21.99 13.32
CA PHE A 251 10.67 20.67 13.08
C PHE A 251 11.68 19.75 12.39
N SER A 252 11.59 18.44 12.67
CA SER A 252 12.28 17.44 11.87
C SER A 252 11.51 17.15 10.57
N PHE A 253 12.22 16.79 9.50
CA PHE A 253 11.55 16.44 8.25
C PHE A 253 10.60 15.23 8.40
N SER A 254 11.01 14.19 9.15
CA SER A 254 10.12 13.06 9.44
C SER A 254 8.88 13.49 10.23
N GLY A 255 9.02 14.41 11.17
CA GLY A 255 7.90 14.95 11.94
C GLY A 255 6.87 15.64 11.04
N VAL A 256 7.33 16.48 10.12
CA VAL A 256 6.42 17.16 9.16
C VAL A 256 5.76 16.17 8.20
N ILE A 257 6.50 15.20 7.66
CA ILE A 257 5.91 14.18 6.78
C ILE A 257 4.82 13.41 7.53
N ALA A 258 5.10 12.97 8.76
CA ALA A 258 4.13 12.26 9.59
C ALA A 258 2.90 13.13 9.90
N HIS A 259 3.12 14.43 10.23
CA HIS A 259 2.03 15.38 10.46
C HIS A 259 1.16 15.53 9.22
N VAL A 260 1.74 15.80 8.05
CA VAL A 260 0.98 15.97 6.81
C VAL A 260 0.15 14.73 6.48
N ILE A 261 0.71 13.53 6.60
CA ILE A 261 -0.01 12.27 6.32
C ILE A 261 -1.19 12.08 7.28
N THR A 262 -0.94 12.21 8.60
CA THR A 262 -1.95 11.93 9.62
C THR A 262 -3.04 13.00 9.66
N PHE A 263 -2.66 14.27 9.56
CA PHE A 263 -3.62 15.38 9.56
C PHE A 263 -4.47 15.39 8.28
N SER A 264 -3.85 15.12 7.12
CA SER A 264 -4.58 14.93 5.87
C SER A 264 -5.61 13.80 5.96
N ALA A 265 -5.27 12.67 6.60
CA ALA A 265 -6.21 11.56 6.76
C ALA A 265 -7.43 11.97 7.61
N GLN A 266 -7.22 12.70 8.71
CA GLN A 266 -8.32 13.22 9.54
C GLN A 266 -9.23 14.17 8.75
N GLN A 267 -8.64 15.12 8.01
CA GLN A 267 -9.40 16.05 7.18
C GLN A 267 -10.23 15.32 6.11
N ARG A 268 -9.63 14.34 5.42
CA ARG A 268 -10.36 13.56 4.40
C ARG A 268 -11.53 12.78 4.99
N THR A 269 -11.42 12.24 6.19
CA THR A 269 -12.54 11.55 6.85
C THR A 269 -13.73 12.49 7.03
N VAL A 270 -13.49 13.71 7.50
CA VAL A 270 -14.55 14.71 7.67
C VAL A 270 -15.15 15.15 6.33
N MET A 271 -14.32 15.36 5.31
CA MET A 271 -14.79 15.71 3.97
C MET A 271 -15.60 14.60 3.32
N LEU A 272 -15.22 13.30 3.50
CA LEU A 272 -15.99 12.15 3.04
C LEU A 272 -17.38 12.12 3.68
N GLU A 273 -17.48 12.38 4.98
CA GLU A 273 -18.76 12.45 5.68
C GLU A 273 -19.62 13.63 5.16
N ALA A 274 -19.01 14.76 4.88
CA ALA A 274 -19.71 15.90 4.30
C ALA A 274 -20.24 15.59 2.89
N LEU A 275 -19.44 14.95 2.03
CA LEU A 275 -19.84 14.52 0.69
C LEU A 275 -20.98 13.50 0.73
N ARG A 276 -20.97 12.55 1.69
CA ARG A 276 -22.09 11.59 1.87
C ARG A 276 -23.40 12.25 2.19
N LYS A 277 -23.42 13.38 2.93
CA LYS A 277 -24.66 14.14 3.21
C LYS A 277 -25.29 14.68 1.92
N PHE A 278 -24.50 14.94 0.90
CA PHE A 278 -24.96 15.34 -0.43
C PHE A 278 -25.18 14.18 -1.40
N GLY A 279 -25.20 12.94 -0.90
CA GLY A 279 -25.50 11.74 -1.70
C GLY A 279 -24.30 11.16 -2.46
N ILE A 280 -23.08 11.66 -2.25
CA ILE A 280 -21.86 11.10 -2.86
C ILE A 280 -21.35 9.96 -1.97
N ASN A 281 -21.68 8.70 -2.33
CA ASN A 281 -21.43 7.52 -1.52
C ASN A 281 -20.42 6.54 -2.16
N ASP A 282 -19.86 6.88 -3.32
CA ASP A 282 -19.02 6.00 -4.14
C ASP A 282 -17.50 6.22 -3.94
N LEU A 283 -17.12 6.93 -2.89
CA LEU A 283 -15.74 7.25 -2.56
C LEU A 283 -15.08 6.30 -1.54
N GLY A 284 -15.83 5.28 -1.08
CA GLY A 284 -15.34 4.35 -0.07
C GLY A 284 -15.19 4.98 1.32
N TYR A 285 -14.35 4.38 2.15
CA TYR A 285 -14.08 4.83 3.52
C TYR A 285 -12.79 5.63 3.67
N GLY A 286 -12.00 5.74 2.60
CA GLY A 286 -10.71 6.43 2.62
C GLY A 286 -9.57 5.54 3.12
N ASP A 287 -9.72 4.23 2.97
CA ASP A 287 -8.74 3.22 3.36
C ASP A 287 -7.65 3.07 2.28
N PRO A 288 -6.36 3.04 2.65
CA PRO A 288 -5.28 2.72 1.72
C PRO A 288 -5.44 1.37 0.99
N ILE A 289 -6.14 0.40 1.58
CA ILE A 289 -6.43 -0.89 0.94
C ILE A 289 -7.37 -0.71 -0.28
N GLU A 290 -8.32 0.24 -0.22
CA GLU A 290 -9.16 0.57 -1.37
C GLU A 290 -8.33 1.13 -2.54
N PHE A 291 -7.29 1.90 -2.24
CA PHE A 291 -6.34 2.39 -3.23
C PHE A 291 -5.53 1.25 -3.86
N GLU A 292 -4.99 0.33 -3.05
CA GLU A 292 -4.30 -0.86 -3.57
C GLU A 292 -5.21 -1.71 -4.48
N CYS A 293 -6.48 -1.88 -4.11
CA CYS A 293 -7.45 -2.59 -4.95
C CYS A 293 -7.77 -1.87 -6.25
N ALA A 294 -7.69 -0.54 -6.28
CA ALA A 294 -7.92 0.26 -7.49
C ALA A 294 -6.72 0.27 -8.45
N LEU A 295 -5.53 -0.11 -7.99
CA LEU A 295 -4.31 -0.24 -8.79
C LEU A 295 -4.12 -1.66 -9.36
N ALA A 296 -4.85 -2.67 -8.87
CA ALA A 296 -4.80 -4.07 -9.30
C ALA A 296 -5.74 -4.31 -10.49
#